data_eea396e0535baa99a4997e9d11b7a91a
#
_entry.id   eea396e0535baa99a4997e9d11b7a91a
#
_cell.length_a   1.000
_cell.length_b   1.000
_cell.length_c   1.000
_cell.angle_alpha   90.00
_cell.angle_beta   90.00
_cell.angle_gamma   90.00
#
_symmetry.space_group_name_H-M   'P 1'
#
loop_
_entity.id
_entity.type
_entity.pdbx_description
1 polymer ?
#
loop_
_entity_poly.entity_id
_entity_poly.type
_entity_poly.pdbx_seq_one_letter_code
_entity_poly.pdbx_strand_id
1 'polypeptide(L)'
;MKLTKTEQVLVFELSRYSVEKYTVTKFCQKLDINRGAFYRRNSNICDLFTSVLTLQTRRALRSVGNESMDRMFYRMLKKIKENKTFYGNLHRIAKDPPLFYRVLRKEYALAIENYMRPRGPFSVRKVELVANGIYAIIFNWVVDECRHDIRDVYQSIHLLLTHIEQTIRRAE
;
A
#
# COMPACT_ATOMS: atom_id res chain seq x y z
N MET A 1 13.15 -9.42 -4.42
CA MET A 1 12.45 -9.38 -5.74
C MET A 1 12.75 -8.04 -6.39
N LYS A 2 13.30 -8.03 -7.61
CA LYS A 2 13.67 -6.78 -8.32
C LYS A 2 12.41 -5.98 -8.73
N LEU A 3 12.52 -4.65 -8.72
CA LEU A 3 11.49 -3.76 -9.26
C LEU A 3 11.39 -3.94 -10.78
N THR A 4 10.18 -3.86 -11.33
CA THR A 4 10.00 -3.77 -12.78
C THR A 4 10.56 -2.45 -13.31
N LYS A 5 10.89 -2.37 -14.61
CA LYS A 5 11.36 -1.13 -15.24
C LYS A 5 10.36 0.04 -15.01
N THR A 6 9.07 -0.24 -15.10
CA THR A 6 7.98 0.70 -14.79
C THR A 6 8.05 1.25 -13.36
N GLU A 7 8.21 0.35 -12.37
CA GLU A 7 8.32 0.76 -10.97
C GLU A 7 9.60 1.56 -10.71
N GLN A 8 10.72 1.15 -11.30
CA GLN A 8 11.99 1.86 -11.16
C GLN A 8 11.88 3.31 -11.63
N VAL A 9 11.28 3.54 -12.81
CA VAL A 9 11.06 4.88 -13.35
C VAL A 9 10.15 5.71 -12.46
N LEU A 10 9.00 5.17 -12.04
CA LEU A 10 8.10 5.90 -11.16
C LEU A 10 8.72 6.22 -9.80
N VAL A 11 9.35 5.24 -9.16
CA VAL A 11 10.03 5.46 -7.88
C VAL A 11 11.12 6.53 -8.04
N PHE A 12 11.93 6.45 -9.08
CA PHE A 12 12.98 7.44 -9.34
C PHE A 12 12.43 8.85 -9.54
N GLU A 13 11.38 9.00 -10.37
CA GLU A 13 10.81 10.31 -10.70
C GLU A 13 10.03 10.93 -9.52
N LEU A 14 9.37 10.11 -8.70
CA LEU A 14 8.49 10.58 -7.63
C LEU A 14 9.13 10.55 -6.24
N SER A 15 10.39 10.12 -6.08
CA SER A 15 11.06 10.08 -4.76
C SER A 15 11.95 11.28 -4.48
N ARG A 16 12.29 12.10 -5.49
CA ARG A 16 13.34 13.12 -5.36
C ARG A 16 12.85 14.42 -4.74
N TYR A 17 11.68 14.89 -5.15
CA TYR A 17 11.11 16.17 -4.75
C TYR A 17 9.56 16.12 -4.85
N SER A 18 8.92 17.15 -4.31
CA SER A 18 7.46 17.31 -4.44
C SER A 18 7.09 17.51 -5.91
N VAL A 19 6.13 16.72 -6.39
CA VAL A 19 5.64 16.77 -7.77
C VAL A 19 4.15 17.13 -7.76
N GLU A 20 3.79 18.23 -8.44
CA GLU A 20 2.39 18.66 -8.54
C GLU A 20 1.64 17.95 -9.66
N LYS A 21 2.36 17.57 -10.72
CA LYS A 21 1.75 16.93 -11.90
C LYS A 21 2.71 15.92 -12.52
N TYR A 22 2.20 14.74 -12.79
CA TYR A 22 2.90 13.72 -13.55
C TYR A 22 2.00 13.19 -14.67
N THR A 23 2.52 13.16 -15.91
CA THR A 23 1.72 12.89 -17.10
C THR A 23 2.14 11.62 -17.82
N VAL A 24 1.22 11.03 -18.60
CA VAL A 24 1.52 9.89 -19.49
C VAL A 24 2.67 10.23 -20.45
N THR A 25 2.69 11.45 -20.99
CA THR A 25 3.76 11.89 -21.91
C THR A 25 5.13 11.83 -21.22
N LYS A 26 5.25 12.40 -20.01
CA LYS A 26 6.50 12.36 -19.24
C LYS A 26 6.94 10.92 -18.94
N PHE A 27 5.99 10.07 -18.53
CA PHE A 27 6.26 8.66 -18.26
C PHE A 27 6.76 7.91 -19.50
N CYS A 28 6.09 8.10 -20.66
CA CYS A 28 6.47 7.46 -21.91
C CYS A 28 7.86 7.89 -22.37
N GLN A 29 8.19 9.19 -22.28
CA GLN A 29 9.53 9.70 -22.57
C GLN A 29 10.62 9.05 -21.70
N LYS A 30 10.35 8.86 -20.41
CA LYS A 30 11.32 8.24 -19.48
C LYS A 30 11.54 6.75 -19.72
N LEU A 31 10.54 6.06 -20.26
CA LEU A 31 10.64 4.64 -20.61
C LEU A 31 11.06 4.38 -22.05
N ASP A 32 11.14 5.43 -22.87
CA ASP A 32 11.33 5.33 -24.31
C ASP A 32 10.27 4.43 -24.98
N ILE A 33 9.00 4.72 -24.68
CA ILE A 33 7.84 4.03 -25.27
C ILE A 33 6.88 5.04 -25.88
N ASN A 34 6.14 4.65 -26.91
CA ASN A 34 5.07 5.46 -27.43
C ASN A 34 3.80 5.40 -26.57
N ARG A 35 2.91 6.41 -26.71
CA ARG A 35 1.66 6.49 -25.95
C ARG A 35 0.73 5.31 -26.22
N GLY A 36 0.72 4.76 -27.45
CA GLY A 36 -0.06 3.57 -27.78
C GLY A 36 0.36 2.36 -26.96
N ALA A 37 1.67 2.17 -26.73
CA ALA A 37 2.16 1.10 -25.86
C ALA A 37 1.72 1.28 -24.39
N PHE A 38 1.63 2.53 -23.90
CA PHE A 38 1.08 2.83 -22.59
C PHE A 38 -0.40 2.46 -22.50
N TYR A 39 -1.23 2.95 -23.44
CA TYR A 39 -2.68 2.78 -23.42
C TYR A 39 -3.16 1.36 -23.69
N ARG A 40 -2.29 0.47 -24.20
CA ARG A 40 -2.59 -0.98 -24.24
C ARG A 40 -2.65 -1.65 -22.86
N ARG A 41 -2.06 -1.04 -21.83
CA ARG A 41 -1.94 -1.62 -20.48
C ARG A 41 -2.63 -0.79 -19.39
N ASN A 42 -2.84 0.49 -19.63
CA ASN A 42 -3.39 1.42 -18.63
C ASN A 42 -4.36 2.36 -19.31
N SER A 43 -5.54 2.57 -18.75
CA SER A 43 -6.53 3.52 -19.28
C SER A 43 -6.09 4.97 -19.05
N ASN A 44 -5.35 5.22 -17.97
CA ASN A 44 -4.84 6.54 -17.59
C ASN A 44 -3.63 6.40 -16.65
N ILE A 45 -3.07 7.54 -16.23
CA ILE A 45 -1.90 7.55 -15.33
C ILE A 45 -2.22 7.04 -13.91
N CYS A 46 -3.46 7.20 -13.45
CA CYS A 46 -3.88 6.70 -12.13
C CYS A 46 -3.93 5.17 -12.10
N ASP A 47 -4.30 4.50 -13.20
CA ASP A 47 -4.22 3.04 -13.30
C ASP A 47 -2.80 2.52 -13.13
N LEU A 48 -1.83 3.22 -13.73
CA LEU A 48 -0.41 2.92 -13.54
C LEU A 48 0.01 3.07 -12.08
N PHE A 49 -0.35 4.18 -11.42
CA PHE A 49 -0.04 4.42 -10.00
C PHE A 49 -0.65 3.33 -9.12
N THR A 50 -1.90 2.99 -9.37
CA THR A 50 -2.63 1.95 -8.66
C THR A 50 -1.94 0.59 -8.82
N SER A 51 -1.53 0.24 -10.03
CA SER A 51 -0.83 -1.02 -10.32
C SER A 51 0.50 -1.12 -9.57
N VAL A 52 1.29 -0.03 -9.59
CA VAL A 52 2.58 0.01 -8.89
C VAL A 52 2.39 -0.05 -7.38
N LEU A 53 1.42 0.72 -6.85
CA LEU A 53 1.14 0.75 -5.43
C LEU A 53 0.63 -0.62 -4.91
N THR A 54 -0.26 -1.26 -5.67
CA THR A 54 -0.74 -2.63 -5.39
C THR A 54 0.42 -3.61 -5.30
N LEU A 55 1.28 -3.59 -6.29
CA LEU A 55 2.41 -4.52 -6.35
C LEU A 55 3.42 -4.30 -5.21
N GLN A 56 3.70 -3.03 -4.86
CA GLN A 56 4.57 -2.70 -3.74
C GLN A 56 3.95 -3.10 -2.39
N THR A 57 2.65 -2.90 -2.22
CA THR A 57 1.91 -3.29 -1.02
C THR A 57 1.90 -4.81 -0.85
N ARG A 58 1.58 -5.57 -1.89
CA ARG A 58 1.66 -7.04 -1.88
C ARG A 58 3.04 -7.56 -1.50
N ARG A 59 4.10 -6.94 -2.04
CA ARG A 59 5.47 -7.32 -1.70
C ARG A 59 5.81 -7.01 -0.25
N ALA A 60 5.37 -5.87 0.25
CA ALA A 60 5.61 -5.46 1.63
C ALA A 60 4.85 -6.34 2.63
N LEU A 61 3.63 -6.77 2.29
CA LEU A 61 2.77 -7.61 3.12
C LEU A 61 2.95 -9.11 2.90
N ARG A 62 3.85 -9.53 2.00
CA ARG A 62 4.14 -10.95 1.82
C ARG A 62 4.83 -11.47 3.07
N SER A 63 4.23 -12.49 3.71
CA SER A 63 4.82 -13.18 4.85
C SER A 63 6.16 -13.83 4.48
N VAL A 64 7.13 -13.74 5.36
CA VAL A 64 8.44 -14.37 5.24
C VAL A 64 8.60 -15.37 6.39
N GLY A 65 8.49 -16.66 6.09
CA GLY A 65 8.54 -17.71 7.12
C GLY A 65 7.37 -17.60 8.11
N ASN A 66 7.66 -17.75 9.40
CA ASN A 66 6.69 -17.67 10.51
C ASN A 66 6.54 -16.23 11.05
N GLU A 67 6.69 -15.21 10.22
CA GLU A 67 6.54 -13.82 10.63
C GLU A 67 5.15 -13.54 11.17
N SER A 68 5.06 -12.80 12.29
CA SER A 68 3.77 -12.34 12.82
C SER A 68 3.15 -11.26 11.94
N MET A 69 1.83 -11.12 12.00
CA MET A 69 1.08 -10.08 11.28
C MET A 69 1.58 -8.67 11.66
N ASP A 70 1.89 -8.46 12.94
CA ASP A 70 2.50 -7.23 13.44
C ASP A 70 3.81 -6.87 12.76
N ARG A 71 4.74 -7.82 12.66
CA ARG A 71 6.02 -7.60 11.98
C ARG A 71 5.84 -7.28 10.50
N MET A 72 4.89 -7.95 9.86
CA MET A 72 4.57 -7.72 8.45
C MET A 72 4.09 -6.28 8.21
N PHE A 73 3.16 -5.78 9.03
CA PHE A 73 2.67 -4.40 8.94
C PHE A 73 3.73 -3.38 9.36
N TYR A 74 4.50 -3.65 10.41
CA TYR A 74 5.60 -2.76 10.82
C TYR A 74 6.65 -2.60 9.71
N ARG A 75 7.03 -3.69 9.05
CA ARG A 75 7.94 -3.67 7.90
C ARG A 75 7.37 -2.84 6.74
N MET A 76 6.07 -2.92 6.49
CA MET A 76 5.41 -2.08 5.49
C MET A 76 5.46 -0.60 5.86
N LEU A 77 5.17 -0.24 7.12
CA LEU A 77 5.27 1.14 7.60
C LEU A 77 6.70 1.68 7.45
N LYS A 78 7.71 0.88 7.82
CA LYS A 78 9.11 1.25 7.64
C LYS A 78 9.43 1.58 6.19
N LYS A 79 8.98 0.74 5.26
CA LYS A 79 9.14 0.99 3.83
C LYS A 79 8.43 2.26 3.35
N ILE A 80 7.23 2.55 3.86
CA ILE A 80 6.51 3.80 3.55
C ILE A 80 7.31 5.00 4.07
N LYS A 81 7.80 4.96 5.31
CA LYS A 81 8.61 6.04 5.90
C LYS A 81 9.90 6.31 5.12
N GLU A 82 10.61 5.26 4.73
CA GLU A 82 11.82 5.35 3.92
C GLU A 82 11.58 5.96 2.54
N ASN A 83 10.36 5.84 2.01
CA ASN A 83 9.96 6.32 0.69
C ASN A 83 8.82 7.35 0.77
N LYS A 84 8.75 8.14 1.83
CA LYS A 84 7.63 9.05 2.11
C LYS A 84 7.32 10.02 0.98
N THR A 85 8.35 10.56 0.32
CA THR A 85 8.19 11.48 -0.82
C THR A 85 7.49 10.80 -1.99
N PHE A 86 7.83 9.54 -2.29
CA PHE A 86 7.16 8.77 -3.32
C PHE A 86 5.67 8.56 -3.02
N TYR A 87 5.35 8.07 -1.81
CA TYR A 87 3.97 7.82 -1.43
C TYR A 87 3.16 9.11 -1.32
N GLY A 88 3.73 10.19 -0.76
CA GLY A 88 3.11 11.51 -0.68
C GLY A 88 2.80 12.08 -2.07
N ASN A 89 3.73 11.97 -3.01
CA ASN A 89 3.52 12.38 -4.39
C ASN A 89 2.41 11.58 -5.08
N LEU A 90 2.38 10.25 -4.92
CA LEU A 90 1.32 9.42 -5.48
C LEU A 90 -0.07 9.90 -5.00
N HIS A 91 -0.22 10.16 -3.70
CA HIS A 91 -1.49 10.65 -3.15
C HIS A 91 -1.84 12.05 -3.61
N ARG A 92 -0.84 12.95 -3.74
CA ARG A 92 -1.06 14.33 -4.18
C ARG A 92 -1.48 14.44 -5.64
N ILE A 93 -0.86 13.67 -6.52
CA ILE A 93 -1.10 13.74 -7.97
C ILE A 93 -2.21 12.80 -8.45
N ALA A 94 -2.65 11.86 -7.61
CA ALA A 94 -3.78 11.01 -7.92
C ALA A 94 -5.08 11.82 -7.90
N LYS A 95 -5.78 11.83 -9.02
CA LYS A 95 -7.07 12.51 -9.16
C LYS A 95 -8.26 11.64 -8.71
N ASP A 96 -8.00 10.42 -8.29
CA ASP A 96 -9.02 9.45 -7.87
C ASP A 96 -8.63 8.79 -6.54
N PRO A 97 -8.72 9.52 -5.40
CA PRO A 97 -8.47 8.95 -4.08
C PRO A 97 -9.33 7.71 -3.74
N PRO A 98 -10.63 7.63 -4.16
CA PRO A 98 -11.44 6.43 -4.00
C PRO A 98 -10.86 5.17 -4.62
N LEU A 99 -10.12 5.29 -5.73
CA LEU A 99 -9.47 4.15 -6.37
C LEU A 99 -8.37 3.57 -5.47
N PHE A 100 -7.53 4.42 -4.88
CA PHE A 100 -6.49 3.99 -3.94
C PHE A 100 -7.08 3.32 -2.71
N TYR A 101 -8.14 3.89 -2.14
CA TYR A 101 -8.87 3.30 -1.03
C TYR A 101 -9.33 1.86 -1.37
N ARG A 102 -10.06 1.68 -2.46
CA ARG A 102 -10.59 0.36 -2.85
C ARG A 102 -9.49 -0.68 -3.01
N VAL A 103 -8.38 -0.30 -3.64
CA VAL A 103 -7.29 -1.23 -3.95
C VAL A 103 -6.47 -1.56 -2.72
N LEU A 104 -6.02 -0.56 -1.96
CA LEU A 104 -5.17 -0.80 -0.79
C LEU A 104 -5.92 -1.52 0.33
N ARG A 105 -7.18 -1.14 0.59
CA ARG A 105 -8.03 -1.86 1.54
C ARG A 105 -8.13 -3.35 1.20
N LYS A 106 -8.34 -3.66 -0.09
CA LYS A 106 -8.39 -5.05 -0.55
C LYS A 106 -7.08 -5.80 -0.31
N GLU A 107 -5.94 -5.18 -0.56
CA GLU A 107 -4.64 -5.80 -0.33
C GLU A 107 -4.37 -6.02 1.18
N TYR A 108 -4.79 -5.09 2.03
CA TYR A 108 -4.69 -5.26 3.50
C TYR A 108 -5.60 -6.41 3.98
N ALA A 109 -6.85 -6.44 3.53
CA ALA A 109 -7.78 -7.52 3.85
C ALA A 109 -7.22 -8.88 3.42
N LEU A 110 -6.76 -9.01 2.18
CA LEU A 110 -6.17 -10.26 1.67
C LEU A 110 -4.93 -10.70 2.48
N ALA A 111 -4.10 -9.76 2.91
CA ALA A 111 -2.94 -10.08 3.74
C ALA A 111 -3.35 -10.64 5.11
N ILE A 112 -4.36 -10.02 5.74
CA ILE A 112 -4.92 -10.46 7.01
C ILE A 112 -5.59 -11.82 6.86
N GLU A 113 -6.43 -12.02 5.85
CA GLU A 113 -7.10 -13.30 5.58
C GLU A 113 -6.09 -14.43 5.37
N ASN A 114 -5.07 -14.21 4.56
CA ASN A 114 -4.04 -15.21 4.30
C ASN A 114 -3.26 -15.59 5.56
N TYR A 115 -3.04 -14.63 6.46
CA TYR A 115 -2.41 -14.88 7.75
C TYR A 115 -3.34 -15.66 8.69
N MET A 116 -4.64 -15.33 8.71
CA MET A 116 -5.63 -15.91 9.63
C MET A 116 -6.07 -17.32 9.21
N ARG A 117 -6.21 -17.56 7.90
CA ARG A 117 -6.78 -18.81 7.33
C ARG A 117 -6.21 -20.10 7.90
N PRO A 118 -4.87 -20.27 8.08
CA PRO A 118 -4.31 -21.49 8.66
C PRO A 118 -4.42 -21.56 10.19
N ARG A 119 -4.93 -20.49 10.85
CA ARG A 119 -4.95 -20.36 12.33
C ARG A 119 -6.33 -20.56 12.95
N GLY A 120 -7.37 -20.64 12.13
CA GLY A 120 -8.72 -20.90 12.59
C GLY A 120 -9.79 -20.07 11.85
N PRO A 121 -11.07 -20.22 12.24
CA PRO A 121 -12.16 -19.48 11.66
C PRO A 121 -12.08 -17.98 11.97
N PHE A 122 -12.43 -17.14 11.02
CA PHE A 122 -12.46 -15.69 11.18
C PHE A 122 -13.65 -15.07 10.44
N SER A 123 -14.04 -13.88 10.87
CA SER A 123 -15.10 -13.11 10.23
C SER A 123 -14.55 -12.22 9.13
N VAL A 124 -14.95 -12.44 7.88
CA VAL A 124 -14.59 -11.60 6.72
C VAL A 124 -14.96 -10.13 6.99
N ARG A 125 -16.16 -9.88 7.55
CA ARG A 125 -16.62 -8.52 7.89
C ARG A 125 -15.68 -7.82 8.88
N LYS A 126 -15.16 -8.54 9.89
CA LYS A 126 -14.19 -7.98 10.84
C LYS A 126 -12.86 -7.68 10.17
N VAL A 127 -12.38 -8.57 9.28
CA VAL A 127 -11.17 -8.34 8.48
C VAL A 127 -11.31 -7.07 7.64
N GLU A 128 -12.45 -6.87 6.97
CA GLU A 128 -12.71 -5.68 6.18
C GLU A 128 -12.72 -4.40 7.04
N LEU A 129 -13.33 -4.43 8.22
CA LEU A 129 -13.33 -3.29 9.15
C LEU A 129 -11.91 -2.93 9.61
N VAL A 130 -11.11 -3.93 9.97
CA VAL A 130 -9.71 -3.74 10.34
C VAL A 130 -8.89 -3.19 9.18
N ALA A 131 -9.05 -3.74 7.97
CA ALA A 131 -8.38 -3.26 6.76
C ALA A 131 -8.74 -1.79 6.44
N ASN A 132 -10.00 -1.38 6.66
CA ASN A 132 -10.45 0.01 6.52
C ASN A 132 -9.75 0.91 7.54
N GLY A 133 -9.68 0.51 8.81
CA GLY A 133 -9.00 1.25 9.86
C GLY A 133 -7.50 1.42 9.56
N ILE A 134 -6.83 0.34 9.16
CA ILE A 134 -5.42 0.38 8.76
C ILE A 134 -5.20 1.33 7.58
N TYR A 135 -6.08 1.27 6.58
CA TYR A 135 -5.99 2.22 5.45
C TYR A 135 -6.08 3.66 5.92
N ALA A 136 -7.07 3.99 6.76
CA ALA A 136 -7.27 5.35 7.25
C ALA A 136 -6.05 5.87 8.04
N ILE A 137 -5.48 5.04 8.92
CA ILE A 137 -4.28 5.37 9.69
C ILE A 137 -3.10 5.68 8.76
N ILE A 138 -2.83 4.79 7.81
CA ILE A 138 -1.70 4.93 6.88
C ILE A 138 -1.91 6.11 5.93
N PHE A 139 -3.12 6.29 5.42
CA PHE A 139 -3.47 7.39 4.52
C PHE A 139 -3.21 8.74 5.20
N ASN A 140 -3.74 8.94 6.40
CA ASN A 140 -3.55 10.18 7.15
C ASN A 140 -2.07 10.43 7.43
N TRP A 141 -1.32 9.39 7.81
CA TRP A 141 0.12 9.50 8.05
C TRP A 141 0.90 9.89 6.80
N VAL A 142 0.58 9.33 5.64
CA VAL A 142 1.22 9.66 4.36
C VAL A 142 0.88 11.08 3.91
N VAL A 143 -0.38 11.49 4.05
CA VAL A 143 -0.84 12.86 3.71
C VAL A 143 -0.15 13.91 4.61
N ASP A 144 0.10 13.57 5.88
CA ASP A 144 0.88 14.40 6.81
C ASP A 144 2.41 14.18 6.66
N GLU A 145 2.86 13.80 5.49
CA GLU A 145 4.29 13.63 5.15
C GLU A 145 5.05 12.70 6.11
N CYS A 146 4.35 11.76 6.72
CA CYS A 146 4.87 10.84 7.72
C CYS A 146 5.54 11.57 8.92
N ARG A 147 4.98 12.67 9.41
CA ARG A 147 5.56 13.45 10.52
C ARG A 147 5.55 12.69 11.84
N HIS A 148 4.45 12.00 12.13
CA HIS A 148 4.36 11.20 13.36
C HIS A 148 5.39 10.07 13.41
N ASP A 149 5.81 9.71 14.62
CA ASP A 149 6.72 8.58 14.81
C ASP A 149 6.07 7.28 14.30
N ILE A 150 6.89 6.44 13.68
CA ILE A 150 6.44 5.16 13.15
C ILE A 150 5.90 4.23 14.24
N ARG A 151 6.39 4.37 15.49
CA ARG A 151 5.94 3.56 16.62
C ARG A 151 4.51 3.90 17.01
N ASP A 152 4.14 5.18 17.00
CA ASP A 152 2.77 5.63 17.34
C ASP A 152 1.77 5.14 16.29
N VAL A 153 2.14 5.27 15.01
CA VAL A 153 1.34 4.75 13.89
C VAL A 153 1.21 3.23 13.97
N TYR A 154 2.30 2.54 14.26
CA TYR A 154 2.31 1.09 14.44
C TYR A 154 1.42 0.67 15.62
N GLN A 155 1.47 1.38 16.74
CA GLN A 155 0.66 1.07 17.91
C GLN A 155 -0.83 1.13 17.62
N SER A 156 -1.26 2.12 16.82
CA SER A 156 -2.64 2.23 16.36
C SER A 156 -3.06 1.05 15.48
N ILE A 157 -2.18 0.58 14.61
CA ILE A 157 -2.42 -0.61 13.77
C ILE A 157 -2.42 -1.88 14.63
N HIS A 158 -1.47 -2.02 15.56
CA HIS A 158 -1.36 -3.16 16.46
C HIS A 158 -2.65 -3.40 17.25
N LEU A 159 -3.28 -2.34 17.76
CA LEU A 159 -4.57 -2.44 18.46
C LEU A 159 -5.66 -3.06 17.57
N LEU A 160 -5.72 -2.66 16.30
CA LEU A 160 -6.68 -3.23 15.34
C LEU A 160 -6.38 -4.70 15.04
N LEU A 161 -5.11 -5.07 14.88
CA LEU A 161 -4.69 -6.44 14.59
C LEU A 161 -4.91 -7.37 15.79
N THR A 162 -4.60 -6.91 16.99
CA THR A 162 -4.82 -7.67 18.23
C THR A 162 -6.31 -7.97 18.42
N HIS A 163 -7.18 -7.02 18.11
CA HIS A 163 -8.63 -7.25 18.21
C HIS A 163 -9.11 -8.38 17.32
N ILE A 164 -8.58 -8.51 16.11
CA ILE A 164 -8.97 -9.60 15.21
C ILE A 164 -8.39 -10.94 15.63
N GLU A 165 -7.15 -10.98 16.13
CA GLU A 165 -6.52 -12.22 16.63
C GLU A 165 -7.22 -12.77 17.88
N GLN A 166 -7.67 -11.92 18.80
CA GLN A 166 -8.43 -12.33 19.98
C GLN A 166 -9.77 -12.98 19.63
N THR A 167 -10.32 -12.69 18.46
CA THR A 167 -11.59 -13.27 18.02
C THR A 167 -11.46 -14.75 17.68
N ILE A 168 -10.28 -15.21 17.23
CA ILE A 168 -10.03 -16.64 16.99
C ILE A 168 -9.95 -17.40 18.32
N ARG A 169 -9.20 -16.88 19.28
CA ARG A 169 -8.99 -17.53 20.59
C ARG A 169 -10.26 -17.70 21.44
N ARG A 170 -11.33 -16.95 21.13
CA ARG A 170 -12.62 -17.04 21.81
C ARG A 170 -13.60 -18.00 21.10
N ALA A 171 -13.24 -18.50 19.93
CA ALA A 171 -14.05 -19.46 19.17
C ALA A 171 -13.60 -20.92 19.42
N GLU A 172 -12.52 -21.11 20.18
CA GLU A 172 -12.07 -22.38 20.78
C GLU A 172 -12.70 -22.55 22.17
#